data_56de0c842f3d0f7f276e32b91953f05b
#
_entry.id   56de0c842f3d0f7f276e32b91953f05b
#
_cell.length_a   1.000
_cell.length_b   1.000
_cell.length_c   1.000
_cell.angle_alpha   90.00
_cell.angle_beta   90.00
_cell.angle_gamma   90.00
#
_symmetry.space_group_name_H-M   'P 1'
#
loop_
_entity.id
_entity.type
_entity.pdbx_description
1 polymer ?
#
loop_
_entity_poly.entity_id
_entity_poly.type
_entity_poly.pdbx_seq_one_letter_code
_entity_poly.pdbx_strand_id
1 'polypeptide(L)'
;AVGGVVGAGLGAIESSSWAGYGALIAGGTAAAYCWVHGDGDEDGDGVLDSRDKCPGTPKGVRVDADGCPPPAPAPVVEEAVVVKEETIVIRDVNFQFDSAKLTAADKDKLNTIATRLKQEAASAQLTVTGHTDSVGSDAYNQKLSDQRAHSVVEYLIESGVPRSSFVSVSGAGESQPVADNSTADGRAQNRRTEIKINR
;
A
#
# COMPACT_ATOMS: atom_id res chain seq x y z
N ALA A 1 18.70 -58.88 25.71
CA ALA A 1 17.70 -58.77 26.76
C ALA A 1 17.82 -57.50 27.60
N VAL A 2 18.99 -56.90 27.67
CA VAL A 2 19.18 -55.66 28.46
C VAL A 2 18.57 -54.41 27.77
N GLY A 3 18.55 -54.37 26.45
CA GLY A 3 18.05 -53.22 25.70
C GLY A 3 16.52 -53.09 25.72
N GLY A 4 15.77 -54.16 25.83
CA GLY A 4 14.31 -54.10 25.85
C GLY A 4 13.74 -53.54 27.16
N VAL A 5 14.38 -53.83 28.27
CA VAL A 5 13.95 -53.32 29.56
C VAL A 5 14.27 -51.85 29.77
N VAL A 6 15.43 -51.38 29.26
CA VAL A 6 15.83 -50.00 29.37
C VAL A 6 14.97 -49.10 28.45
N GLY A 7 14.66 -49.60 27.25
CA GLY A 7 13.80 -48.83 26.33
C GLY A 7 12.35 -48.68 26.80
N ALA A 8 11.79 -49.74 27.37
CA ALA A 8 10.45 -49.69 27.93
C ALA A 8 10.36 -48.79 29.17
N GLY A 9 11.40 -48.77 29.99
CA GLY A 9 11.45 -47.89 31.16
C GLY A 9 11.54 -46.41 30.82
N LEU A 10 12.31 -46.07 29.82
CA LEU A 10 12.44 -44.67 29.36
C LEU A 10 11.19 -44.17 28.64
N GLY A 11 10.57 -45.04 27.83
CA GLY A 11 9.35 -44.69 27.16
C GLY A 11 8.15 -44.49 28.08
N ALA A 12 8.13 -45.18 29.22
CA ALA A 12 7.06 -45.05 30.21
C ALA A 12 7.11 -43.75 31.04
N ILE A 13 8.24 -43.05 31.03
CA ILE A 13 8.41 -41.80 31.79
C ILE A 13 7.90 -40.58 31.04
N GLU A 14 7.93 -40.59 29.71
CA GLU A 14 7.62 -39.36 28.91
C GLU A 14 6.22 -39.38 28.32
N SER A 15 5.73 -40.49 27.77
CA SER A 15 4.36 -40.63 27.29
C SER A 15 4.00 -42.09 27.05
N SER A 16 2.73 -42.39 26.97
CA SER A 16 2.28 -43.76 26.66
C SER A 16 2.71 -44.23 25.26
N SER A 17 2.77 -43.29 24.30
CA SER A 17 3.26 -43.56 22.96
C SER A 17 4.77 -43.86 22.93
N TRP A 18 5.55 -43.21 23.79
CA TRP A 18 6.99 -43.47 23.93
C TRP A 18 7.30 -44.82 24.56
N ALA A 19 6.54 -45.23 25.53
CA ALA A 19 6.66 -46.58 26.08
C ALA A 19 6.46 -47.65 25.00
N GLY A 20 5.55 -47.34 24.08
CA GLY A 20 5.33 -48.15 22.93
C GLY A 20 6.50 -48.19 21.95
N TYR A 21 7.01 -47.04 21.64
CA TYR A 21 8.18 -46.94 20.77
C TYR A 21 9.42 -47.63 21.38
N GLY A 22 9.64 -47.43 22.66
CA GLY A 22 10.75 -48.11 23.35
C GLY A 22 10.66 -49.62 23.29
N ALA A 23 9.50 -50.20 23.49
CA ALA A 23 9.28 -51.64 23.39
C ALA A 23 9.44 -52.17 21.96
N LEU A 24 9.06 -51.38 20.98
CA LEU A 24 9.16 -51.75 19.57
C LEU A 24 10.61 -51.77 19.06
N ILE A 25 11.43 -50.82 19.48
CA ILE A 25 12.85 -50.77 19.12
C ILE A 25 13.59 -51.94 19.77
N ALA A 26 13.16 -52.39 20.95
CA ALA A 26 13.87 -53.39 21.72
C ALA A 26 13.45 -54.85 21.45
N GLY A 27 12.37 -55.13 20.80
CA GLY A 27 11.99 -56.53 20.60
C GLY A 27 10.71 -56.80 19.85
N GLY A 28 10.11 -55.80 19.30
CA GLY A 28 8.89 -55.94 18.51
C GLY A 28 8.84 -55.02 17.31
N THR A 29 7.89 -55.23 16.43
CA THR A 29 7.59 -54.32 15.35
C THR A 29 6.60 -53.25 15.82
N ALA A 30 6.67 -52.05 15.29
CA ALA A 30 5.73 -50.96 15.58
C ALA A 30 4.27 -51.42 15.44
N ALA A 31 4.01 -52.20 14.38
CA ALA A 31 2.69 -52.77 14.13
C ALA A 31 2.18 -53.67 15.27
N ALA A 32 3.06 -54.48 15.90
CA ALA A 32 2.65 -55.37 16.98
C ALA A 32 2.29 -54.60 18.26
N TYR A 33 2.96 -53.50 18.53
CA TYR A 33 2.65 -52.66 19.68
C TYR A 33 1.34 -51.86 19.48
N CYS A 34 1.14 -51.26 18.34
CA CYS A 34 -0.11 -50.56 18.01
C CYS A 34 -1.32 -51.51 18.09
N TRP A 35 -1.17 -52.77 17.70
CA TRP A 35 -2.22 -53.77 17.78
C TRP A 35 -2.64 -54.08 19.24
N VAL A 36 -1.72 -54.06 20.18
CA VAL A 36 -1.97 -54.35 21.58
C VAL A 36 -2.42 -53.13 22.38
N HIS A 37 -1.91 -51.95 22.07
CA HIS A 37 -2.11 -50.75 22.88
C HIS A 37 -2.97 -49.66 22.18
N GLY A 38 -3.31 -49.92 20.93
CA GLY A 38 -3.98 -48.93 20.09
C GLY A 38 -2.98 -47.93 19.52
N ASP A 39 -3.46 -47.23 18.51
CA ASP A 39 -2.75 -46.11 17.91
C ASP A 39 -3.11 -44.83 18.67
N GLY A 40 -2.13 -44.01 19.00
CA GLY A 40 -2.33 -42.76 19.72
C GLY A 40 -2.86 -41.63 18.83
N ASP A 41 -3.21 -40.53 19.45
CA ASP A 41 -3.49 -39.24 18.85
C ASP A 41 -2.83 -38.23 19.79
N GLU A 42 -1.52 -37.96 19.55
CA GLU A 42 -0.67 -37.24 20.51
C GLU A 42 -1.02 -35.74 20.59
N ASP A 43 -1.39 -35.14 19.48
CA ASP A 43 -1.75 -33.74 19.45
C ASP A 43 -3.25 -33.47 19.60
N GLY A 44 -4.07 -34.52 19.47
CA GLY A 44 -5.52 -34.44 19.74
C GLY A 44 -6.29 -33.73 18.64
N ASP A 45 -5.84 -33.86 17.40
CA ASP A 45 -6.48 -33.29 16.22
C ASP A 45 -7.56 -34.22 15.61
N GLY A 46 -7.61 -35.46 16.06
CA GLY A 46 -8.55 -36.49 15.66
C GLY A 46 -8.02 -37.47 14.61
N VAL A 47 -6.75 -37.34 14.21
CA VAL A 47 -6.05 -38.28 13.32
C VAL A 47 -5.06 -39.09 14.12
N LEU A 48 -5.03 -40.41 13.92
CA LEU A 48 -4.13 -41.29 14.63
C LEU A 48 -2.69 -41.08 14.21
N ASP A 49 -1.74 -41.16 15.16
CA ASP A 49 -0.31 -40.93 14.95
C ASP A 49 0.29 -41.71 13.76
N SER A 50 -0.24 -42.90 13.47
CA SER A 50 0.20 -43.70 12.31
C SER A 50 -0.21 -43.16 10.96
N ARG A 51 -1.21 -42.25 10.93
CA ARG A 51 -1.72 -41.62 9.72
C ARG A 51 -1.41 -40.13 9.65
N ASP A 52 -1.07 -39.56 10.81
CA ASP A 52 -0.79 -38.15 10.91
C ASP A 52 0.55 -37.80 10.23
N LYS A 53 0.48 -36.90 9.23
CA LYS A 53 1.63 -36.34 8.52
C LYS A 53 2.08 -35.00 9.07
N CYS A 54 1.27 -34.41 9.94
CA CYS A 54 1.53 -33.09 10.52
C CYS A 54 1.50 -33.13 12.05
N PRO A 55 2.36 -33.91 12.71
CA PRO A 55 2.36 -34.06 14.15
C PRO A 55 2.62 -32.71 14.84
N GLY A 56 1.75 -32.39 15.81
CA GLY A 56 1.81 -31.12 16.54
C GLY A 56 0.81 -30.06 16.07
N THR A 57 -0.22 -30.47 15.34
CA THR A 57 -1.33 -29.58 15.00
C THR A 57 -2.06 -29.10 16.26
N PRO A 58 -2.29 -27.79 16.46
CA PRO A 58 -2.95 -27.31 17.66
C PRO A 58 -4.38 -27.85 17.80
N LYS A 59 -4.76 -28.25 18.99
CA LYS A 59 -6.12 -28.79 19.29
C LYS A 59 -7.21 -27.84 18.83
N GLY A 60 -8.18 -28.39 18.11
CA GLY A 60 -9.33 -27.65 17.62
C GLY A 60 -9.15 -26.99 16.26
N VAL A 61 -8.00 -27.13 15.65
CA VAL A 61 -7.79 -26.78 14.23
C VAL A 61 -8.44 -27.85 13.36
N ARG A 62 -9.16 -27.44 12.32
CA ARG A 62 -9.68 -28.40 11.33
C ARG A 62 -8.52 -28.95 10.51
N VAL A 63 -8.42 -30.27 10.46
CA VAL A 63 -7.41 -30.99 9.68
C VAL A 63 -8.06 -31.83 8.58
N ASP A 64 -7.29 -32.23 7.61
CA ASP A 64 -7.67 -33.21 6.59
C ASP A 64 -7.51 -34.64 7.10
N ALA A 65 -7.66 -35.62 6.23
CA ALA A 65 -7.53 -37.04 6.60
C ALA A 65 -6.10 -37.46 6.95
N ASP A 66 -5.12 -36.62 6.70
CA ASP A 66 -3.70 -36.82 6.98
C ASP A 66 -3.21 -35.97 8.19
N GLY A 67 -4.11 -35.39 9.00
CA GLY A 67 -3.77 -34.58 10.17
C GLY A 67 -3.24 -33.16 9.84
N CYS A 68 -3.28 -32.74 8.57
CA CYS A 68 -2.73 -31.48 8.20
C CYS A 68 -3.80 -30.36 8.13
N PRO A 69 -3.54 -29.17 8.69
CA PRO A 69 -4.42 -28.03 8.55
C PRO A 69 -4.43 -27.56 7.08
N PRO A 70 -5.57 -27.05 6.59
CA PRO A 70 -5.61 -26.46 5.25
C PRO A 70 -4.54 -25.37 5.13
N PRO A 71 -3.89 -25.24 3.97
CA PRO A 71 -2.90 -24.20 3.78
C PRO A 71 -3.50 -22.85 4.16
N ALA A 72 -2.78 -22.09 4.99
CA ALA A 72 -3.20 -20.76 5.36
C ALA A 72 -3.56 -20.00 4.08
N PRO A 73 -4.71 -19.28 4.02
CA PRO A 73 -5.04 -18.50 2.87
C PRO A 73 -3.82 -17.64 2.56
N ALA A 74 -3.35 -17.70 1.30
CA ALA A 74 -2.23 -16.89 0.87
C ALA A 74 -2.50 -15.46 1.33
N PRO A 75 -1.52 -14.74 1.90
CA PRO A 75 -1.72 -13.36 2.29
C PRO A 75 -2.32 -12.68 1.08
N VAL A 76 -3.53 -12.12 1.24
CA VAL A 76 -4.11 -11.25 0.24
C VAL A 76 -3.11 -10.11 0.14
N VAL A 77 -2.23 -10.15 -0.83
CA VAL A 77 -1.50 -8.97 -1.25
C VAL A 77 -2.62 -8.06 -1.74
N GLU A 78 -3.10 -7.14 -0.88
CA GLU A 78 -3.75 -5.95 -1.38
C GLU A 78 -2.78 -5.44 -2.44
N GLU A 79 -3.17 -5.61 -3.70
CA GLU A 79 -2.49 -4.90 -4.78
C GLU A 79 -2.57 -3.45 -4.35
N ALA A 80 -1.44 -2.92 -3.87
CA ALA A 80 -1.32 -1.52 -3.56
C ALA A 80 -1.75 -0.84 -4.86
N VAL A 81 -2.91 -0.21 -4.83
CA VAL A 81 -3.38 0.62 -5.94
C VAL A 81 -2.26 1.61 -6.15
N VAL A 82 -1.45 1.36 -7.16
CA VAL A 82 -0.37 2.27 -7.55
C VAL A 82 -1.08 3.50 -8.08
N VAL A 83 -1.39 4.42 -7.17
CA VAL A 83 -1.89 5.74 -7.51
C VAL A 83 -0.78 6.38 -8.32
N LYS A 84 -0.94 6.41 -9.63
CA LYS A 84 0.00 7.04 -10.53
C LYS A 84 -0.18 8.54 -10.40
N GLU A 85 0.56 9.13 -9.47
CA GLU A 85 0.61 10.57 -9.29
C GLU A 85 1.45 11.20 -10.42
N GLU A 86 0.88 12.12 -11.14
CA GLU A 86 1.56 12.91 -12.14
C GLU A 86 1.38 14.39 -11.81
N THR A 87 2.46 15.15 -11.83
CA THR A 87 2.41 16.60 -11.61
C THR A 87 2.71 17.35 -12.91
N ILE A 88 1.75 18.12 -13.39
CA ILE A 88 1.94 19.07 -14.47
C ILE A 88 2.31 20.42 -13.85
N VAL A 89 3.53 20.89 -14.13
CA VAL A 89 4.00 22.19 -13.67
C VAL A 89 3.80 23.21 -14.79
N ILE A 90 2.93 24.15 -14.57
CA ILE A 90 2.70 25.29 -15.46
C ILE A 90 3.58 26.44 -14.94
N ARG A 91 4.75 26.62 -15.56
CA ARG A 91 5.64 27.74 -15.28
C ARG A 91 5.25 28.93 -16.13
N ASP A 92 5.48 30.14 -15.61
CA ASP A 92 5.24 31.36 -16.32
C ASP A 92 3.80 31.47 -16.90
N VAL A 93 2.79 31.23 -16.05
CA VAL A 93 1.53 31.88 -16.26
C VAL A 93 1.82 33.35 -15.97
N ASN A 94 2.17 34.12 -17.01
CA ASN A 94 2.54 35.54 -16.90
C ASN A 94 1.30 36.36 -16.56
N PHE A 95 0.88 36.30 -15.32
CA PHE A 95 -0.07 37.27 -14.83
C PHE A 95 0.57 38.66 -14.93
N GLN A 96 -0.15 39.63 -15.42
CA GLN A 96 0.27 41.01 -15.31
C GLN A 96 0.59 41.31 -13.84
N PHE A 97 1.51 42.25 -13.61
CA PHE A 97 1.85 42.72 -12.29
C PHE A 97 0.56 43.04 -11.50
N ASP A 98 0.46 42.52 -10.29
CA ASP A 98 -0.72 42.67 -9.42
C ASP A 98 -2.05 42.15 -10.03
N SER A 99 -2.00 41.09 -10.84
CA SER A 99 -3.16 40.54 -11.55
C SER A 99 -3.19 39.02 -11.50
N ALA A 100 -4.39 38.47 -11.38
CA ALA A 100 -4.69 37.06 -11.60
C ALA A 100 -5.28 36.79 -13.01
N LYS A 101 -5.22 37.78 -13.90
CA LYS A 101 -5.79 37.68 -15.23
C LYS A 101 -4.83 36.98 -16.20
N LEU A 102 -5.30 35.88 -16.80
CA LEU A 102 -4.55 35.07 -17.76
C LEU A 102 -4.29 35.89 -19.06
N THR A 103 -3.05 35.83 -19.56
CA THR A 103 -2.70 36.38 -20.87
C THR A 103 -3.13 35.45 -22.02
N ALA A 104 -3.10 35.93 -23.26
CA ALA A 104 -3.42 35.09 -24.41
C ALA A 104 -2.46 33.88 -24.53
N ALA A 105 -1.16 34.10 -24.30
CA ALA A 105 -0.16 33.03 -24.33
C ALA A 105 -0.38 31.95 -23.25
N ASP A 106 -0.87 32.35 -22.06
CA ASP A 106 -1.21 31.41 -21.00
C ASP A 106 -2.43 30.60 -21.37
N LYS A 107 -3.42 31.18 -21.98
CA LYS A 107 -4.61 30.51 -22.48
C LYS A 107 -4.27 29.45 -23.52
N ASP A 108 -3.32 29.72 -24.42
CA ASP A 108 -2.88 28.73 -25.42
C ASP A 108 -2.20 27.53 -24.77
N LYS A 109 -1.35 27.75 -23.75
CA LYS A 109 -0.75 26.66 -22.95
C LYS A 109 -1.82 25.87 -22.22
N LEU A 110 -2.76 26.55 -21.58
CA LEU A 110 -3.86 25.92 -20.83
C LEU A 110 -4.82 25.15 -21.75
N ASN A 111 -5.04 25.57 -22.99
CA ASN A 111 -5.83 24.83 -23.98
C ASN A 111 -5.24 23.45 -24.30
N THR A 112 -3.91 23.39 -24.43
CA THR A 112 -3.21 22.11 -24.63
C THR A 112 -3.40 21.18 -23.42
N ILE A 113 -3.26 21.74 -22.22
CA ILE A 113 -3.47 20.99 -20.96
C ILE A 113 -4.93 20.57 -20.82
N ALA A 114 -5.89 21.48 -21.11
CA ALA A 114 -7.31 21.16 -21.06
C ALA A 114 -7.69 20.00 -22.00
N THR A 115 -7.09 19.98 -23.20
CA THR A 115 -7.33 18.90 -24.16
C THR A 115 -6.87 17.55 -23.60
N ARG A 116 -5.70 17.52 -22.98
CA ARG A 116 -5.18 16.32 -22.30
C ARG A 116 -6.05 15.91 -21.11
N LEU A 117 -6.36 16.86 -20.23
CA LEU A 117 -7.18 16.59 -19.04
C LEU A 117 -8.59 16.09 -19.40
N LYS A 118 -9.21 16.58 -20.46
CA LYS A 118 -10.51 16.08 -20.93
C LYS A 118 -10.47 14.59 -21.34
N GLN A 119 -9.36 14.13 -21.89
CA GLN A 119 -9.18 12.73 -22.28
C GLN A 119 -8.99 11.83 -21.06
N GLU A 120 -8.40 12.37 -19.99
CA GLU A 120 -7.99 11.65 -18.80
C GLU A 120 -8.96 11.84 -17.62
N ALA A 121 -9.77 12.91 -17.64
CA ALA A 121 -10.56 13.38 -16.49
C ALA A 121 -11.73 12.48 -16.07
N ALA A 122 -12.08 11.46 -16.83
CA ALA A 122 -13.18 10.56 -16.45
C ALA A 122 -12.90 9.78 -15.14
N SER A 123 -11.62 9.67 -14.74
CA SER A 123 -11.17 8.95 -13.52
C SER A 123 -10.13 9.71 -12.69
N ALA A 124 -9.69 10.90 -13.13
CA ALA A 124 -8.62 11.63 -12.47
C ALA A 124 -9.14 12.64 -11.46
N GLN A 125 -8.48 12.70 -10.31
CA GLN A 125 -8.67 13.74 -9.30
C GLN A 125 -7.57 14.79 -9.46
N LEU A 126 -7.95 16.06 -9.60
CA LEU A 126 -7.04 17.17 -9.85
C LEU A 126 -6.90 18.04 -8.60
N THR A 127 -5.66 18.26 -8.18
CA THR A 127 -5.31 19.22 -7.14
C THR A 127 -4.50 20.34 -7.78
N VAL A 128 -4.93 21.59 -7.62
CA VAL A 128 -4.27 22.76 -8.21
C VAL A 128 -3.70 23.63 -7.11
N THR A 129 -2.39 23.91 -7.18
CA THR A 129 -1.70 24.74 -6.20
C THR A 129 -0.94 25.87 -6.88
N GLY A 130 -1.23 27.10 -6.50
CA GLY A 130 -0.51 28.28 -6.96
C GLY A 130 0.66 28.63 -6.06
N HIS A 131 1.74 29.15 -6.65
CA HIS A 131 2.95 29.57 -5.93
C HIS A 131 3.38 30.96 -6.38
N THR A 132 4.07 31.68 -5.50
CA THR A 132 4.72 32.97 -5.79
C THR A 132 6.22 32.89 -5.57
N ASP A 133 6.93 33.91 -5.97
CA ASP A 133 8.27 34.21 -5.47
C ASP A 133 8.17 34.92 -4.10
N SER A 134 9.33 35.27 -3.53
CA SER A 134 9.43 35.89 -2.21
C SER A 134 9.29 37.43 -2.25
N VAL A 135 8.78 38.00 -3.33
CA VAL A 135 8.58 39.46 -3.42
C VAL A 135 7.19 39.83 -2.90
N GLY A 136 7.15 40.58 -1.82
CA GLY A 136 5.90 41.00 -1.18
C GLY A 136 5.80 40.52 0.25
N SER A 137 4.61 40.65 0.85
CA SER A 137 4.34 40.05 2.17
C SER A 137 3.73 38.66 2.00
N ASP A 138 3.94 37.80 3.00
CA ASP A 138 3.38 36.44 3.04
C ASP A 138 1.87 36.43 2.79
N ALA A 139 1.15 37.34 3.49
CA ALA A 139 -0.31 37.44 3.35
C ALA A 139 -0.73 37.87 1.94
N TYR A 140 0.02 38.75 1.30
CA TYR A 140 -0.20 39.16 -0.08
C TYR A 140 0.07 37.99 -1.02
N ASN A 141 1.21 37.32 -0.88
CA ASN A 141 1.61 36.19 -1.71
C ASN A 141 0.66 35.00 -1.55
N GLN A 142 0.17 34.76 -0.36
CA GLN A 142 -0.86 33.73 -0.11
C GLN A 142 -2.14 34.02 -0.89
N LYS A 143 -2.66 35.25 -0.81
CA LYS A 143 -3.86 35.64 -1.54
C LYS A 143 -3.67 35.64 -3.04
N LEU A 144 -2.52 36.13 -3.53
CA LEU A 144 -2.23 36.18 -4.95
C LEU A 144 -2.10 34.79 -5.57
N SER A 145 -1.43 33.87 -4.88
CA SER A 145 -1.29 32.47 -5.33
C SER A 145 -2.64 31.76 -5.39
N ASP A 146 -3.50 31.99 -4.41
CA ASP A 146 -4.86 31.45 -4.39
C ASP A 146 -5.71 31.95 -5.55
N GLN A 147 -5.72 33.26 -5.79
CA GLN A 147 -6.43 33.86 -6.92
C GLN A 147 -5.93 33.32 -8.27
N ARG A 148 -4.62 33.12 -8.42
CA ARG A 148 -4.01 32.55 -9.63
C ARG A 148 -4.43 31.11 -9.85
N ALA A 149 -4.41 30.28 -8.81
CA ALA A 149 -4.89 28.89 -8.87
C ALA A 149 -6.35 28.82 -9.31
N HIS A 150 -7.21 29.66 -8.74
CA HIS A 150 -8.62 29.75 -9.13
C HIS A 150 -8.81 30.20 -10.58
N SER A 151 -8.06 31.20 -11.05
CA SER A 151 -8.16 31.67 -12.46
C SER A 151 -7.77 30.57 -13.45
N VAL A 152 -6.77 29.75 -13.12
CA VAL A 152 -6.38 28.59 -13.93
C VAL A 152 -7.51 27.55 -13.97
N VAL A 153 -8.09 27.23 -12.81
CA VAL A 153 -9.19 26.25 -12.70
C VAL A 153 -10.43 26.71 -13.46
N GLU A 154 -10.82 27.98 -13.29
CA GLU A 154 -11.96 28.54 -14.01
C GLU A 154 -11.77 28.46 -15.52
N TYR A 155 -10.60 28.81 -16.03
CA TYR A 155 -10.29 28.67 -17.45
C TYR A 155 -10.32 27.22 -17.94
N LEU A 156 -9.80 26.27 -17.15
CA LEU A 156 -9.84 24.85 -17.52
C LEU A 156 -11.28 24.32 -17.56
N ILE A 157 -12.15 24.76 -16.63
CA ILE A 157 -13.58 24.41 -16.64
C ILE A 157 -14.27 25.03 -17.87
N GLU A 158 -14.03 26.30 -18.19
CA GLU A 158 -14.53 26.95 -19.40
C GLU A 158 -14.06 26.21 -20.66
N SER A 159 -12.85 25.67 -20.64
CA SER A 159 -12.29 24.85 -21.71
C SER A 159 -12.84 23.42 -21.76
N GLY A 160 -13.76 23.04 -20.87
CA GLY A 160 -14.49 21.77 -20.88
C GLY A 160 -13.91 20.67 -19.98
N VAL A 161 -13.03 20.97 -19.04
CA VAL A 161 -12.63 20.04 -17.99
C VAL A 161 -13.75 19.97 -16.93
N PRO A 162 -14.24 18.79 -16.53
CA PRO A 162 -15.32 18.68 -15.55
C PRO A 162 -14.95 19.32 -14.21
N ARG A 163 -15.83 20.15 -13.66
CA ARG A 163 -15.63 20.76 -12.34
C ARG A 163 -15.46 19.71 -11.24
N SER A 164 -16.13 18.58 -11.35
CA SER A 164 -16.05 17.46 -10.41
C SER A 164 -14.68 16.81 -10.32
N SER A 165 -13.83 17.01 -11.32
CA SER A 165 -12.45 16.49 -11.31
C SER A 165 -11.55 17.29 -10.38
N PHE A 166 -11.88 18.52 -10.03
CA PHE A 166 -11.07 19.37 -9.15
C PHE A 166 -11.45 19.12 -7.69
N VAL A 167 -10.60 18.42 -6.95
CA VAL A 167 -10.81 18.06 -5.53
C VAL A 167 -10.25 19.11 -4.58
N SER A 168 -9.21 19.84 -5.00
CA SER A 168 -8.60 20.90 -4.19
C SER A 168 -8.03 21.99 -5.08
N VAL A 169 -8.24 23.24 -4.68
CA VAL A 169 -7.67 24.44 -5.31
C VAL A 169 -7.18 25.34 -4.20
N SER A 170 -5.90 25.69 -4.19
CA SER A 170 -5.32 26.49 -3.10
C SER A 170 -4.08 27.27 -3.55
N GLY A 171 -3.77 28.33 -2.82
CA GLY A 171 -2.47 29.00 -2.91
C GLY A 171 -1.53 28.51 -1.83
N ALA A 172 -0.24 28.39 -2.14
CA ALA A 172 0.83 28.12 -1.20
C ALA A 172 1.72 29.36 -0.94
N GLY A 173 1.42 30.49 -1.58
CA GLY A 173 2.25 31.67 -1.47
C GLY A 173 3.70 31.38 -1.86
N GLU A 174 4.62 31.92 -1.08
CA GLU A 174 6.07 31.72 -1.24
C GLU A 174 6.64 30.56 -0.41
N SER A 175 5.80 29.82 0.34
CA SER A 175 6.23 28.82 1.33
C SER A 175 6.90 27.58 0.75
N GLN A 176 6.76 27.34 -0.56
CA GLN A 176 7.28 26.15 -1.24
C GLN A 176 8.12 26.52 -2.46
N PRO A 177 9.31 27.11 -2.29
CA PRO A 177 10.18 27.47 -3.39
C PRO A 177 10.81 26.21 -4.02
N VAL A 178 10.95 26.21 -5.34
CA VAL A 178 11.64 25.17 -6.12
C VAL A 178 12.99 25.66 -6.66
N ALA A 179 13.26 26.96 -6.54
CA ALA A 179 14.50 27.59 -6.95
C ALA A 179 14.85 28.76 -6.01
N ASP A 180 16.08 29.24 -6.15
CA ASP A 180 16.60 30.32 -5.31
C ASP A 180 15.91 31.67 -5.63
N ASN A 181 15.23 32.25 -4.64
CA ASN A 181 14.56 33.54 -4.74
C ASN A 181 15.51 34.75 -4.85
N SER A 182 16.82 34.58 -4.58
CA SER A 182 17.80 35.65 -4.73
C SER A 182 18.04 36.03 -6.19
N THR A 183 17.82 35.10 -7.13
CA THR A 183 18.03 35.29 -8.55
C THR A 183 16.72 35.60 -9.28
N ALA A 184 16.79 36.36 -10.38
CA ALA A 184 15.63 36.65 -11.21
C ALA A 184 15.04 35.37 -11.84
N ASP A 185 15.92 34.47 -12.31
CA ASP A 185 15.53 33.21 -12.92
C ASP A 185 14.89 32.25 -11.89
N GLY A 186 15.44 32.21 -10.68
CA GLY A 186 14.86 31.40 -9.60
C GLY A 186 13.48 31.92 -9.19
N ARG A 187 13.29 33.23 -9.05
CA ARG A 187 11.98 33.80 -8.80
C ARG A 187 10.98 33.47 -9.92
N ALA A 188 11.42 33.52 -11.18
CA ALA A 188 10.58 33.13 -12.30
C ALA A 188 10.13 31.66 -12.21
N GLN A 189 11.01 30.75 -11.76
CA GLN A 189 10.66 29.36 -11.55
C GLN A 189 9.69 29.16 -10.37
N ASN A 190 9.78 29.99 -9.34
CA ASN A 190 8.88 29.94 -8.19
C ASN A 190 7.47 30.43 -8.51
N ARG A 191 7.32 31.39 -9.42
CA ARG A 191 6.02 31.85 -9.94
C ARG A 191 5.41 30.79 -10.86
N ARG A 192 4.71 29.81 -10.30
CA ARG A 192 4.16 28.66 -11.03
C ARG A 192 2.80 28.24 -10.48
N THR A 193 2.09 27.48 -11.27
CA THR A 193 0.92 26.71 -10.82
C THR A 193 1.17 25.25 -11.10
N GLU A 194 0.92 24.39 -10.14
CA GLU A 194 1.05 22.95 -10.22
C GLU A 194 -0.32 22.30 -10.29
N ILE A 195 -0.50 21.36 -11.21
CA ILE A 195 -1.68 20.49 -11.28
C ILE A 195 -1.22 19.07 -11.02
N LYS A 196 -1.61 18.53 -9.89
CA LYS A 196 -1.40 17.11 -9.56
C LYS A 196 -2.58 16.29 -10.04
N ILE A 197 -2.28 15.20 -10.73
CA ILE A 197 -3.25 14.25 -11.27
C ILE A 197 -3.10 12.96 -10.50
N ASN A 198 -4.12 12.57 -9.74
CA ASN A 198 -4.19 11.29 -9.04
C ASN A 198 -5.16 10.37 -9.81
N ARG A 199 -4.70 9.17 -10.11
CA ARG A 199 -5.45 8.15 -10.87
C ARG A 199 -5.57 6.86 -10.10
#